data_8894cf782aadb830dc54e89f7b607ef8
#
_entry.id   8894cf782aadb830dc54e89f7b607ef8
#
_cell.length_a   1.000
_cell.length_b   1.000
_cell.length_c   1.000
_cell.angle_alpha   90.00
_cell.angle_beta   90.00
_cell.angle_gamma   90.00
#
_symmetry.space_group_name_H-M   'P 1'
#
loop_
_entity.id
_entity.type
_entity.pdbx_description
1 polymer ?
#
loop_
_entity_poly.entity_id
_entity_poly.type
_entity_poly.pdbx_seq_one_letter_code
_entity_poly.pdbx_strand_id
1 'polypeptide(L)'
;ELWVYGMKEICDPFDGLDLSTEVKLKTRYTGYLRRRVPIVGASPQLSTPEDPFILVTAGGGGDGEGLMEWVLRAYEYDPDLPYPALLVLGPFMAQEKQGDFIERASALDRVQVITFDTRIESLMAKAAGMVSMGGYNTFCEILSFDKRALIVPRTEPRLEQYIRAKRAEELGMISMLVDNGDRDPREMARSLRRLPSQPKPSEMFAPEILGGLNYVNRLAKRWLKTSRDNRNAQELDRAPIAG
;
A
#
# COMPACT_ATOMS: atom_id res chain seq x y z
N GLU A 1 13.84 -19.94 -10.07
CA GLU A 1 12.79 -18.97 -10.45
C GLU A 1 12.97 -17.67 -9.66
N LEU A 2 12.53 -16.57 -10.25
CA LEU A 2 12.56 -15.23 -9.70
C LEU A 2 11.11 -14.73 -9.63
N TRP A 3 10.62 -14.43 -8.43
CA TRP A 3 9.22 -14.02 -8.24
C TRP A 3 9.13 -12.52 -7.96
N VAL A 4 8.40 -11.82 -8.82
CA VAL A 4 8.08 -10.40 -8.67
C VAL A 4 6.65 -10.29 -8.15
N TYR A 5 6.49 -9.78 -6.94
CA TYR A 5 5.17 -9.53 -6.36
C TYR A 5 4.57 -8.27 -6.98
N GLY A 6 3.59 -8.45 -7.85
CA GLY A 6 2.92 -7.39 -8.58
C GLY A 6 2.63 -7.76 -10.02
N MET A 7 2.16 -6.78 -10.77
CA MET A 7 1.88 -6.88 -12.21
C MET A 7 2.94 -6.13 -12.98
N LYS A 8 3.43 -6.73 -14.06
CA LYS A 8 4.43 -6.11 -14.93
C LYS A 8 3.94 -4.77 -15.49
N GLU A 9 2.69 -4.71 -15.84
CA GLU A 9 2.02 -3.56 -16.44
C GLU A 9 1.92 -2.35 -15.49
N ILE A 10 2.05 -2.58 -14.17
CA ILE A 10 1.98 -1.52 -13.16
C ILE A 10 3.36 -1.11 -12.67
N CYS A 11 4.24 -2.09 -12.42
CA CYS A 11 5.60 -1.81 -11.97
C CYS A 11 6.51 -2.97 -12.34
N ASP A 12 7.32 -2.77 -13.37
CA ASP A 12 8.39 -3.69 -13.72
C ASP A 12 9.69 -3.25 -13.04
N PRO A 13 10.19 -3.99 -12.02
CA PRO A 13 11.46 -3.65 -11.36
C PRO A 13 12.68 -3.80 -12.27
N PHE A 14 12.50 -4.37 -13.46
CA PHE A 14 13.56 -4.61 -14.45
C PHE A 14 13.49 -3.65 -15.63
N ASP A 15 12.56 -2.71 -15.63
CA ASP A 15 12.43 -1.74 -16.71
C ASP A 15 13.72 -0.93 -16.86
N GLY A 16 14.19 -0.81 -18.11
CA GLY A 16 15.47 -0.17 -18.43
C GLY A 16 16.72 -1.02 -18.18
N LEU A 17 16.60 -2.27 -17.65
CA LEU A 17 17.71 -3.17 -17.45
C LEU A 17 17.85 -4.16 -18.62
N ASP A 18 19.07 -4.34 -19.12
CA ASP A 18 19.36 -5.39 -20.10
C ASP A 18 19.55 -6.74 -19.40
N LEU A 19 18.44 -7.46 -19.26
CA LEU A 19 18.41 -8.78 -18.64
C LEU A 19 18.76 -9.86 -19.65
N SER A 20 19.56 -10.84 -19.22
CA SER A 20 19.81 -12.05 -20.01
C SER A 20 18.50 -12.82 -20.28
N THR A 21 18.46 -13.57 -21.37
CA THR A 21 17.32 -14.43 -21.72
C THR A 21 16.98 -15.40 -20.58
N GLU A 22 17.99 -15.92 -19.90
CA GLU A 22 17.82 -16.84 -18.78
C GLU A 22 17.05 -16.20 -17.61
N VAL A 23 17.39 -14.96 -17.22
CA VAL A 23 16.70 -14.22 -16.17
C VAL A 23 15.25 -13.93 -16.58
N LYS A 24 15.03 -13.50 -17.83
CA LYS A 24 13.67 -13.26 -18.35
C LYS A 24 12.82 -14.53 -18.27
N LEU A 25 13.35 -15.69 -18.66
CA LEU A 25 12.64 -16.97 -18.63
C LEU A 25 12.34 -17.47 -17.20
N LYS A 26 13.17 -17.13 -16.22
CA LYS A 26 12.99 -17.48 -14.80
C LYS A 26 12.03 -16.56 -14.06
N THR A 27 11.77 -15.36 -14.59
CA THR A 27 10.94 -14.35 -13.94
C THR A 27 9.45 -14.68 -14.05
N ARG A 28 8.74 -14.54 -12.92
CA ARG A 28 7.29 -14.72 -12.82
C ARG A 28 6.69 -13.55 -12.06
N TYR A 29 5.78 -12.83 -12.70
CA TYR A 29 4.96 -11.80 -12.05
C TYR A 29 3.77 -12.50 -11.40
N THR A 30 3.63 -12.36 -10.10
CA THR A 30 2.69 -13.18 -9.31
C THR A 30 1.32 -12.53 -9.12
N GLY A 31 1.20 -11.24 -9.40
CA GLY A 31 0.09 -10.42 -8.93
C GLY A 31 0.32 -9.92 -7.49
N TYR A 32 -0.58 -9.07 -7.02
CA TYR A 32 -0.51 -8.48 -5.68
C TYR A 32 -1.03 -9.44 -4.62
N LEU A 33 -0.51 -9.29 -3.39
CA LEU A 33 -0.90 -10.12 -2.25
C LEU A 33 -2.16 -9.54 -1.59
N ARG A 34 -3.28 -10.24 -1.70
CA ARG A 34 -4.53 -9.82 -1.05
C ARG A 34 -4.35 -9.71 0.47
N ARG A 35 -4.77 -8.58 1.02
CA ARG A 35 -4.86 -8.34 2.46
C ARG A 35 -6.27 -8.60 2.96
N ARG A 36 -6.38 -8.92 4.25
CA ARG A 36 -7.66 -9.15 4.93
C ARG A 36 -7.60 -8.53 6.31
N VAL A 37 -8.74 -8.10 6.82
CA VAL A 37 -8.84 -7.71 8.23
C VAL A 37 -8.52 -8.93 9.08
N PRO A 38 -7.56 -8.85 10.01
CA PRO A 38 -7.28 -9.95 10.93
C PRO A 38 -8.52 -10.27 11.76
N ILE A 39 -8.80 -11.56 11.97
CA ILE A 39 -9.81 -12.02 12.91
C ILE A 39 -9.20 -11.91 14.30
N VAL A 40 -9.31 -10.74 14.90
CA VAL A 40 -8.83 -10.50 16.28
C VAL A 40 -10.03 -10.44 17.20
N GLY A 41 -9.93 -11.05 18.39
CA GLY A 41 -10.96 -10.97 19.42
C GLY A 41 -11.27 -9.52 19.81
N ALA A 42 -12.43 -9.29 20.44
CA ALA A 42 -12.92 -7.99 20.83
C ALA A 42 -11.90 -7.21 21.67
N SER A 43 -11.22 -6.27 21.04
CA SER A 43 -10.41 -5.25 21.71
C SER A 43 -11.23 -3.94 21.80
N PRO A 44 -10.95 -3.05 22.76
CA PRO A 44 -11.64 -1.76 22.87
C PRO A 44 -11.66 -1.04 21.52
N GLN A 45 -12.83 -0.56 21.10
CA GLN A 45 -12.93 0.24 19.88
C GLN A 45 -12.20 1.56 20.11
N LEU A 46 -11.28 1.89 19.22
CA LEU A 46 -10.78 3.26 19.12
C LEU A 46 -11.95 4.18 18.75
N SER A 47 -11.99 5.35 19.36
CA SER A 47 -12.84 6.42 18.86
C SER A 47 -12.33 6.78 17.46
N THR A 48 -13.09 6.40 16.45
CA THR A 48 -12.88 6.85 15.07
C THR A 48 -13.74 8.06 14.78
N PRO A 49 -13.38 8.92 13.82
CA PRO A 49 -14.29 9.95 13.33
C PRO A 49 -15.63 9.33 12.94
N GLU A 50 -16.67 10.16 12.93
CA GLU A 50 -17.94 9.75 12.33
C GLU A 50 -17.72 9.27 10.90
N ASP A 51 -18.30 8.13 10.54
CA ASP A 51 -18.24 7.63 9.17
C ASP A 51 -19.05 8.55 8.24
N PRO A 52 -18.55 8.82 7.02
CA PRO A 52 -17.30 8.39 6.40
C PRO A 52 -16.10 9.31 6.73
N PHE A 53 -14.88 8.76 6.77
CA PHE A 53 -13.65 9.53 7.02
C PHE A 53 -12.54 9.17 6.02
N ILE A 54 -11.55 10.04 5.89
CA ILE A 54 -10.31 9.79 5.15
C ILE A 54 -9.24 9.28 6.12
N LEU A 55 -8.69 8.10 5.85
CA LEU A 55 -7.55 7.57 6.58
C LEU A 55 -6.25 8.07 5.97
N VAL A 56 -5.40 8.70 6.77
CA VAL A 56 -4.08 9.17 6.37
C VAL A 56 -3.02 8.32 7.07
N THR A 57 -2.14 7.69 6.31
CA THR A 57 -1.08 6.84 6.87
C THR A 57 0.23 6.97 6.09
N ALA A 58 1.32 7.14 6.82
CA ALA A 58 2.68 7.13 6.25
C ALA A 58 3.20 5.72 5.94
N GLY A 59 2.50 4.68 6.40
CA GLY A 59 3.03 3.32 6.40
C GLY A 59 4.02 3.08 7.54
N GLY A 60 4.88 2.08 7.41
CA GLY A 60 5.83 1.69 8.45
C GLY A 60 7.16 2.47 8.48
N GLY A 61 7.32 3.50 7.66
CA GLY A 61 8.56 4.29 7.56
C GLY A 61 8.57 5.52 8.47
N GLY A 62 9.77 6.00 8.83
CA GLY A 62 9.95 7.24 9.61
C GLY A 62 9.85 8.53 8.77
N ASP A 63 9.57 8.43 7.49
CA ASP A 63 9.63 9.50 6.50
C ASP A 63 8.26 10.13 6.16
N GLY A 64 7.22 9.80 6.94
CA GLY A 64 5.85 10.26 6.68
C GLY A 64 5.48 11.65 7.21
N GLU A 65 6.37 12.34 7.93
CA GLU A 65 6.09 13.65 8.52
C GLU A 65 5.58 14.65 7.48
N GLY A 66 6.23 14.72 6.33
CA GLY A 66 5.86 15.65 5.27
C GLY A 66 4.45 15.43 4.71
N LEU A 67 4.02 14.18 4.60
CA LEU A 67 2.66 13.85 4.19
C LEU A 67 1.64 14.29 5.25
N MET A 68 1.90 13.97 6.52
CA MET A 68 1.01 14.34 7.63
C MET A 68 0.87 15.86 7.74
N GLU A 69 1.98 16.59 7.63
CA GLU A 69 2.02 18.05 7.61
C GLU A 69 1.19 18.62 6.47
N TRP A 70 1.36 18.08 5.26
CA TRP A 70 0.63 18.58 4.11
C TRP A 70 -0.88 18.39 4.22
N VAL A 71 -1.31 17.23 4.73
CA VAL A 71 -2.74 16.96 4.96
C VAL A 71 -3.28 17.85 6.09
N LEU A 72 -2.59 17.97 7.21
CA LEU A 72 -3.04 18.81 8.33
C LEU A 72 -3.21 20.27 7.90
N ARG A 73 -2.23 20.82 7.17
CA ARG A 73 -2.31 22.19 6.61
C ARG A 73 -3.48 22.35 5.63
N ALA A 74 -3.86 21.31 4.91
CA ALA A 74 -5.02 21.35 4.05
C ALA A 74 -6.33 21.51 4.82
N TYR A 75 -6.48 20.85 5.98
CA TYR A 75 -7.64 21.02 6.88
C TYR A 75 -7.61 22.36 7.64
N GLU A 76 -6.44 22.88 7.99
CA GLU A 76 -6.28 24.23 8.53
C GLU A 76 -6.69 25.30 7.50
N TYR A 77 -6.36 25.08 6.23
CA TYR A 77 -6.70 25.98 5.12
C TYR A 77 -8.20 25.91 4.73
N ASP A 78 -8.78 24.71 4.72
CA ASP A 78 -10.13 24.44 4.23
C ASP A 78 -10.91 23.58 5.22
N PRO A 79 -11.60 24.20 6.19
CA PRO A 79 -12.35 23.48 7.22
C PRO A 79 -13.59 22.76 6.66
N ASP A 80 -14.04 23.09 5.43
CA ASP A 80 -15.22 22.51 4.80
C ASP A 80 -14.89 21.34 3.85
N LEU A 81 -13.75 20.67 4.06
CA LEU A 81 -13.45 19.44 3.34
C LEU A 81 -14.55 18.38 3.54
N PRO A 82 -14.90 17.57 2.49
CA PRO A 82 -16.13 16.76 2.52
C PRO A 82 -16.14 15.69 3.61
N TYR A 83 -14.98 15.16 4.01
CA TYR A 83 -14.84 14.12 5.03
C TYR A 83 -13.86 14.55 6.13
N PRO A 84 -14.09 14.15 7.39
CA PRO A 84 -13.07 14.27 8.44
C PRO A 84 -11.87 13.37 8.12
N ALA A 85 -10.72 13.67 8.72
CA ALA A 85 -9.51 12.88 8.60
C ALA A 85 -9.12 12.18 9.89
N LEU A 86 -8.62 10.95 9.76
CA LEU A 86 -7.90 10.23 10.81
C LEU A 86 -6.44 10.07 10.38
N LEU A 87 -5.55 10.79 11.06
CA LEU A 87 -4.10 10.71 10.82
C LEU A 87 -3.49 9.64 11.73
N VAL A 88 -2.81 8.66 11.13
CA VAL A 88 -2.04 7.65 11.84
C VAL A 88 -0.56 7.94 11.64
N LEU A 89 0.09 8.52 12.65
CA LEU A 89 1.43 9.07 12.54
C LEU A 89 2.52 8.00 12.33
N GLY A 90 2.33 6.83 12.91
CA GLY A 90 3.30 5.74 12.86
C GLY A 90 4.27 5.73 14.05
N PRO A 91 4.80 4.55 14.39
CA PRO A 91 5.58 4.36 15.63
C PRO A 91 6.97 4.98 15.59
N PHE A 92 7.48 5.34 14.42
CA PHE A 92 8.84 5.85 14.23
C PHE A 92 8.94 7.38 14.16
N MET A 93 7.80 8.08 14.22
CA MET A 93 7.80 9.54 14.28
C MET A 93 8.30 10.02 15.65
N ALA A 94 9.15 11.05 15.67
CA ALA A 94 9.68 11.62 16.91
C ALA A 94 8.56 12.13 17.83
N GLN A 95 8.66 11.91 19.13
CA GLN A 95 7.63 12.26 20.11
C GLN A 95 7.26 13.75 20.10
N GLU A 96 8.26 14.62 19.93
CA GLU A 96 8.05 16.06 19.79
C GLU A 96 7.10 16.38 18.62
N LYS A 97 7.35 15.76 17.48
CA LYS A 97 6.50 15.92 16.29
C LYS A 97 5.11 15.33 16.47
N GLN A 98 5.00 14.18 17.14
CA GLN A 98 3.69 13.62 17.48
C GLN A 98 2.90 14.58 18.36
N GLY A 99 3.54 15.24 19.34
CA GLY A 99 2.92 16.25 20.20
C GLY A 99 2.40 17.46 19.40
N ASP A 100 3.20 18.00 18.49
CA ASP A 100 2.82 19.10 17.61
C ASP A 100 1.58 18.76 16.75
N PHE A 101 1.57 17.59 16.11
CA PHE A 101 0.42 17.13 15.32
C PHE A 101 -0.85 16.98 16.17
N ILE A 102 -0.75 16.42 17.38
CA ILE A 102 -1.87 16.25 18.29
C ILE A 102 -2.42 17.60 18.74
N GLU A 103 -1.55 18.53 19.12
CA GLU A 103 -1.92 19.88 19.56
C GLU A 103 -2.66 20.63 18.43
N ARG A 104 -2.08 20.69 17.23
CA ARG A 104 -2.70 21.37 16.08
C ARG A 104 -4.02 20.74 15.67
N ALA A 105 -4.08 19.41 15.63
CA ALA A 105 -5.31 18.71 15.29
C ALA A 105 -6.42 18.95 16.34
N SER A 106 -6.07 19.14 17.62
CA SER A 106 -7.06 19.41 18.66
C SER A 106 -7.85 20.74 18.48
N ALA A 107 -7.31 21.65 17.69
CA ALA A 107 -7.95 22.90 17.28
C ALA A 107 -8.89 22.73 16.06
N LEU A 108 -8.96 21.55 15.47
CA LEU A 108 -9.73 21.25 14.26
C LEU A 108 -10.81 20.22 14.55
N ASP A 109 -12.08 20.58 14.40
CA ASP A 109 -13.23 19.68 14.67
C ASP A 109 -13.25 18.43 13.76
N ARG A 110 -12.54 18.48 12.62
CA ARG A 110 -12.61 17.46 11.58
C ARG A 110 -11.32 16.65 11.41
N VAL A 111 -10.38 16.78 12.34
CA VAL A 111 -9.12 16.01 12.28
C VAL A 111 -8.90 15.29 13.60
N GLN A 112 -8.71 13.98 13.52
CA GLN A 112 -8.27 13.18 14.66
C GLN A 112 -6.88 12.63 14.37
N VAL A 113 -6.05 12.54 15.40
CA VAL A 113 -4.68 12.01 15.33
C VAL A 113 -4.55 10.84 16.29
N ILE A 114 -3.99 9.75 15.82
CA ILE A 114 -3.52 8.63 16.64
C ILE A 114 -2.06 8.34 16.30
N THR A 115 -1.30 7.94 17.31
CA THR A 115 0.12 7.65 17.11
C THR A 115 0.35 6.32 16.41
N PHE A 116 -0.39 5.29 16.81
CA PHE A 116 -0.29 3.95 16.25
C PHE A 116 -1.54 3.12 16.54
N ASP A 117 -1.94 2.25 15.63
CA ASP A 117 -2.93 1.19 15.87
C ASP A 117 -2.46 -0.13 15.20
N THR A 118 -2.52 -1.21 15.97
CA THR A 118 -2.24 -2.57 15.47
C THR A 118 -3.35 -3.10 14.54
N ARG A 119 -4.48 -2.42 14.44
CA ARG A 119 -5.67 -2.80 13.65
C ARG A 119 -5.86 -1.87 12.46
N ILE A 120 -4.76 -1.40 11.87
CA ILE A 120 -4.80 -0.46 10.75
C ILE A 120 -5.70 -0.96 9.60
N GLU A 121 -5.73 -2.27 9.35
CA GLU A 121 -6.56 -2.86 8.31
C GLU A 121 -8.07 -2.70 8.62
N SER A 122 -8.46 -2.69 9.89
CA SER A 122 -9.84 -2.41 10.30
C SER A 122 -10.21 -0.96 10.04
N LEU A 123 -9.30 -0.01 10.28
CA LEU A 123 -9.48 1.40 9.96
C LEU A 123 -9.56 1.59 8.44
N MET A 124 -8.67 0.95 7.68
CA MET A 124 -8.69 0.96 6.23
C MET A 124 -10.01 0.44 5.67
N ALA A 125 -10.53 -0.67 6.23
CA ALA A 125 -11.81 -1.23 5.79
C ALA A 125 -12.99 -0.27 6.00
N LYS A 126 -12.98 0.54 7.07
CA LYS A 126 -14.03 1.53 7.39
C LYS A 126 -13.88 2.85 6.62
N ALA A 127 -12.67 3.25 6.28
CA ALA A 127 -12.40 4.51 5.63
C ALA A 127 -13.16 4.66 4.29
N ALA A 128 -13.64 5.87 4.00
CA ALA A 128 -14.23 6.24 2.71
C ALA A 128 -13.17 6.38 1.61
N GLY A 129 -11.97 6.78 2.00
CA GLY A 129 -10.81 6.91 1.13
C GLY A 129 -9.52 6.92 1.94
N MET A 130 -8.39 6.87 1.25
CA MET A 130 -7.07 6.82 1.87
C MET A 130 -6.13 7.85 1.27
N VAL A 131 -5.25 8.41 2.11
CA VAL A 131 -4.07 9.17 1.69
C VAL A 131 -2.84 8.47 2.22
N SER A 132 -1.88 8.17 1.37
CA SER A 132 -0.67 7.43 1.78
C SER A 132 0.51 7.65 0.84
N MET A 133 1.70 7.18 1.24
CA MET A 133 2.88 7.19 0.37
C MET A 133 2.90 6.05 -0.67
N GLY A 134 1.98 5.10 -0.60
CA GLY A 134 1.85 4.03 -1.60
C GLY A 134 2.98 3.00 -1.61
N GLY A 135 3.59 2.71 -0.44
CA GLY A 135 4.48 1.56 -0.29
C GLY A 135 3.79 0.27 -0.72
N TYR A 136 4.56 -0.78 -1.05
CA TYR A 136 4.01 -2.03 -1.61
C TYR A 136 2.85 -2.61 -0.77
N ASN A 137 3.03 -2.68 0.57
CA ASN A 137 1.99 -3.22 1.45
C ASN A 137 0.72 -2.35 1.42
N THR A 138 0.87 -1.03 1.55
CA THR A 138 -0.26 -0.10 1.53
C THR A 138 -0.97 -0.11 0.17
N PHE A 139 -0.22 -0.27 -0.93
CA PHE A 139 -0.83 -0.42 -2.24
C PHE A 139 -1.67 -1.72 -2.33
N CYS A 140 -1.15 -2.85 -1.80
CA CYS A 140 -1.92 -4.10 -1.68
C CYS A 140 -3.19 -3.91 -0.83
N GLU A 141 -3.14 -3.13 0.23
CA GLU A 141 -4.26 -2.81 1.11
C GLU A 141 -5.31 -1.96 0.39
N ILE A 142 -4.90 -0.90 -0.30
CA ILE A 142 -5.78 -0.06 -1.14
C ILE A 142 -6.57 -0.93 -2.11
N LEU A 143 -5.89 -1.81 -2.84
CA LEU A 143 -6.54 -2.72 -3.79
C LEU A 143 -7.45 -3.74 -3.09
N SER A 144 -7.01 -4.30 -1.96
CA SER A 144 -7.73 -5.36 -1.25
C SER A 144 -9.00 -4.89 -0.57
N PHE A 145 -8.98 -3.67 -0.04
CA PHE A 145 -10.14 -3.02 0.61
C PHE A 145 -10.93 -2.13 -0.36
N ASP A 146 -10.54 -2.13 -1.63
CA ASP A 146 -11.19 -1.39 -2.71
C ASP A 146 -11.38 0.10 -2.38
N LYS A 147 -10.30 0.76 -1.93
CA LYS A 147 -10.35 2.13 -1.45
C LYS A 147 -9.95 3.14 -2.52
N ARG A 148 -10.75 4.20 -2.63
CA ARG A 148 -10.32 5.41 -3.31
C ARG A 148 -9.07 5.93 -2.63
N ALA A 149 -8.03 6.24 -3.38
CA ALA A 149 -6.76 6.62 -2.78
C ALA A 149 -6.11 7.81 -3.48
N LEU A 150 -5.54 8.69 -2.67
CA LEU A 150 -4.56 9.69 -3.08
C LEU A 150 -3.19 9.21 -2.61
N ILE A 151 -2.28 8.97 -3.54
CA ILE A 151 -0.92 8.56 -3.22
C ILE A 151 0.01 9.78 -3.37
N VAL A 152 0.77 10.06 -2.31
CA VAL A 152 1.87 11.03 -2.30
C VAL A 152 3.17 10.21 -2.21
N PRO A 153 3.72 9.78 -3.36
CA PRO A 153 4.83 8.84 -3.36
C PRO A 153 6.13 9.51 -2.93
N ARG A 154 6.95 8.76 -2.21
CA ARG A 154 8.34 9.12 -2.01
C ARG A 154 9.11 8.99 -3.33
N THR A 155 9.96 9.98 -3.62
CA THR A 155 10.84 10.00 -4.79
C THR A 155 12.29 9.70 -4.45
N GLU A 156 12.70 9.88 -3.19
CA GLU A 156 14.04 9.59 -2.70
C GLU A 156 14.01 8.59 -1.54
N PRO A 157 14.99 7.74 -1.37
CA PRO A 157 16.14 7.45 -2.25
C PRO A 157 15.81 6.52 -3.43
N ARG A 158 14.57 6.09 -3.60
CA ARG A 158 14.11 5.14 -4.63
C ARG A 158 12.82 5.59 -5.26
N LEU A 159 12.72 5.46 -6.58
CA LEU A 159 11.55 5.85 -7.37
C LEU A 159 10.43 4.79 -7.41
N GLU A 160 10.58 3.67 -6.73
CA GLU A 160 9.64 2.54 -6.79
C GLU A 160 8.19 2.94 -6.49
N GLN A 161 7.97 3.75 -5.44
CA GLN A 161 6.63 4.24 -5.08
C GLN A 161 6.07 5.16 -6.16
N TYR A 162 6.91 6.07 -6.68
CA TYR A 162 6.54 7.00 -7.73
C TYR A 162 6.14 6.27 -9.02
N ILE A 163 6.98 5.34 -9.48
CA ILE A 163 6.73 4.58 -10.72
C ILE A 163 5.40 3.81 -10.60
N ARG A 164 5.18 3.14 -9.46
CA ARG A 164 3.94 2.42 -9.20
C ARG A 164 2.72 3.33 -9.15
N ALA A 165 2.81 4.44 -8.42
CA ALA A 165 1.71 5.39 -8.27
C ALA A 165 1.37 6.05 -9.62
N LYS A 166 2.38 6.51 -10.36
CA LYS A 166 2.20 7.13 -11.67
C LYS A 166 1.46 6.18 -12.62
N ARG A 167 1.90 4.92 -12.69
CA ARG A 167 1.26 3.95 -13.57
C ARG A 167 -0.16 3.59 -13.10
N ALA A 168 -0.38 3.46 -11.80
CA ALA A 168 -1.71 3.21 -11.24
C ALA A 168 -2.67 4.40 -11.49
N GLU A 169 -2.17 5.63 -11.49
CA GLU A 169 -2.94 6.82 -11.85
C GLU A 169 -3.30 6.84 -13.35
N GLU A 170 -2.34 6.56 -14.24
CA GLU A 170 -2.59 6.43 -15.69
C GLU A 170 -3.66 5.37 -15.99
N LEU A 171 -3.74 4.33 -15.17
CA LEU A 171 -4.75 3.27 -15.27
C LEU A 171 -6.06 3.62 -14.54
N GLY A 172 -6.19 4.80 -13.96
CA GLY A 172 -7.38 5.29 -13.27
C GLY A 172 -7.67 4.62 -11.93
N MET A 173 -6.72 3.88 -11.35
CA MET A 173 -6.92 3.13 -10.11
C MET A 173 -6.85 3.99 -8.85
N ILE A 174 -6.06 5.06 -8.90
CA ILE A 174 -5.80 6.00 -7.80
C ILE A 174 -5.58 7.40 -8.39
N SER A 175 -5.49 8.42 -7.52
CA SER A 175 -4.88 9.71 -7.87
C SER A 175 -3.51 9.85 -7.23
N MET A 176 -2.64 10.63 -7.85
CA MET A 176 -1.31 10.90 -7.36
C MET A 176 -1.10 12.40 -7.16
N LEU A 177 -0.38 12.76 -6.11
CA LEU A 177 0.12 14.11 -5.89
C LEU A 177 1.61 14.03 -5.56
N VAL A 178 2.43 14.75 -6.32
CA VAL A 178 3.89 14.70 -6.12
C VAL A 178 4.31 15.78 -5.13
N ASP A 179 5.06 15.37 -4.10
CA ASP A 179 5.68 16.30 -3.17
C ASP A 179 6.87 16.99 -3.86
N ASN A 180 6.71 18.25 -4.22
CA ASN A 180 7.74 19.09 -4.82
C ASN A 180 8.53 19.92 -3.79
N GLY A 181 8.27 19.70 -2.49
CA GLY A 181 8.88 20.44 -1.37
C GLY A 181 8.09 21.68 -0.93
N ASP A 182 7.26 22.28 -1.77
CA ASP A 182 6.45 23.45 -1.41
C ASP A 182 5.24 23.06 -0.54
N ARG A 183 4.62 21.91 -0.83
CA ARG A 183 3.46 21.37 -0.10
C ARG A 183 2.36 22.41 0.06
N ASP A 184 1.95 23.05 -1.03
CA ASP A 184 0.84 24.01 -1.04
C ASP A 184 -0.44 23.36 -0.48
N PRO A 185 -1.01 23.82 0.63
CA PRO A 185 -2.21 23.24 1.23
C PRO A 185 -3.42 23.29 0.30
N ARG A 186 -3.48 24.22 -0.64
CA ARG A 186 -4.55 24.32 -1.64
C ARG A 186 -4.56 23.14 -2.62
N GLU A 187 -3.40 22.61 -2.96
CA GLU A 187 -3.30 21.43 -3.85
C GLU A 187 -3.80 20.17 -3.15
N MET A 188 -3.39 19.97 -1.90
CA MET A 188 -3.87 18.88 -1.08
C MET A 188 -5.37 18.97 -0.85
N ALA A 189 -5.89 20.15 -0.49
CA ALA A 189 -7.32 20.37 -0.28
C ALA A 189 -8.15 20.07 -1.55
N ARG A 190 -7.69 20.51 -2.73
CA ARG A 190 -8.32 20.17 -4.02
C ARG A 190 -8.33 18.66 -4.28
N SER A 191 -7.24 17.98 -3.96
CA SER A 191 -7.14 16.53 -4.12
C SER A 191 -8.06 15.77 -3.16
N LEU A 192 -8.15 16.21 -1.90
CA LEU A 192 -9.07 15.67 -0.91
C LEU A 192 -10.54 15.88 -1.29
N ARG A 193 -10.90 17.03 -1.89
CA ARG A 193 -12.26 17.27 -2.40
C ARG A 193 -12.64 16.35 -3.54
N ARG A 194 -11.69 15.95 -4.39
CA ARG A 194 -11.92 15.05 -5.53
C ARG A 194 -11.94 13.58 -5.14
N LEU A 195 -11.27 13.22 -4.05
CA LEU A 195 -11.09 11.83 -3.62
C LEU A 195 -12.40 11.03 -3.52
N PRO A 196 -13.51 11.57 -2.97
CA PRO A 196 -14.76 10.82 -2.88
C PRO A 196 -15.43 10.49 -4.22
N SER A 197 -15.10 11.23 -5.27
CA SER A 197 -15.67 11.06 -6.62
C SER A 197 -14.78 10.24 -7.56
N GLN A 198 -13.61 9.78 -7.11
CA GLN A 198 -12.76 8.90 -7.90
C GLN A 198 -13.44 7.54 -8.14
N PRO A 199 -13.14 6.84 -9.25
CA PRO A 199 -13.49 5.43 -9.38
C PRO A 199 -12.78 4.62 -8.29
N LYS A 200 -13.36 3.47 -7.94
CA LYS A 200 -12.68 2.50 -7.08
C LYS A 200 -11.74 1.64 -7.91
N PRO A 201 -10.66 1.09 -7.32
CA PRO A 201 -9.77 0.19 -8.04
C PRO A 201 -10.47 -0.98 -8.73
N SER A 202 -11.51 -1.57 -8.11
CA SER A 202 -12.29 -2.67 -8.67
C SER A 202 -13.09 -2.31 -9.92
N GLU A 203 -13.36 -1.05 -10.16
CA GLU A 203 -14.02 -0.56 -11.37
C GLU A 203 -13.05 -0.48 -12.57
N MET A 204 -11.76 -0.43 -12.29
CA MET A 204 -10.68 -0.25 -13.28
C MET A 204 -9.92 -1.53 -13.57
N PHE A 205 -9.94 -2.51 -12.66
CA PHE A 205 -9.17 -3.73 -12.76
C PHE A 205 -9.93 -4.96 -12.30
N ALA A 206 -9.66 -6.10 -12.98
CA ALA A 206 -10.25 -7.38 -12.62
C ALA A 206 -9.70 -7.90 -11.26
N PRO A 207 -10.53 -8.63 -10.47
CA PRO A 207 -10.16 -9.14 -9.14
C PRO A 207 -8.93 -10.05 -9.12
N GLU A 208 -8.55 -10.63 -10.27
CA GLU A 208 -7.41 -11.52 -10.45
C GLU A 208 -6.07 -10.85 -10.14
N ILE A 209 -5.99 -9.52 -10.20
CA ILE A 209 -4.80 -8.75 -9.80
C ILE A 209 -4.34 -9.07 -8.37
N LEU A 210 -5.27 -9.47 -7.49
CA LEU A 210 -5.04 -9.85 -6.09
C LEU A 210 -4.84 -11.36 -5.90
N GLY A 211 -4.56 -12.11 -6.97
CA GLY A 211 -4.35 -13.56 -6.96
C GLY A 211 -2.96 -14.02 -6.53
N GLY A 212 -2.07 -13.09 -6.13
CA GLY A 212 -0.64 -13.35 -5.93
C GLY A 212 -0.33 -14.49 -4.97
N LEU A 213 -0.98 -14.54 -3.80
CA LEU A 213 -0.73 -15.61 -2.83
C LEU A 213 -1.07 -17.01 -3.39
N ASN A 214 -2.20 -17.12 -4.09
CA ASN A 214 -2.61 -18.38 -4.71
C ASN A 214 -1.64 -18.80 -5.82
N TYR A 215 -1.14 -17.83 -6.58
CA TYR A 215 -0.15 -18.09 -7.62
C TYR A 215 1.18 -18.57 -7.04
N VAL A 216 1.70 -17.88 -6.03
CA VAL A 216 2.92 -18.26 -5.29
C VAL A 216 2.78 -19.66 -4.69
N ASN A 217 1.65 -19.98 -4.07
CA ASN A 217 1.39 -21.30 -3.52
C ASN A 217 1.43 -22.39 -4.60
N ARG A 218 0.90 -22.14 -5.79
CA ARG A 218 0.99 -23.08 -6.92
C ARG A 218 2.43 -23.28 -7.41
N LEU A 219 3.19 -22.20 -7.51
CA LEU A 219 4.61 -22.28 -7.90
C LEU A 219 5.42 -23.07 -6.88
N ALA A 220 5.26 -22.76 -5.58
CA ALA A 220 5.95 -23.45 -4.51
C ALA A 220 5.63 -24.95 -4.47
N LYS A 221 4.35 -25.34 -4.60
CA LYS A 221 3.95 -26.74 -4.66
C LYS A 221 4.57 -27.48 -5.85
N ARG A 222 4.61 -26.86 -7.02
CA ARG A 222 5.26 -27.42 -8.23
C ARG A 222 6.72 -27.64 -7.98
N TRP A 223 7.41 -26.64 -7.44
CA TRP A 223 8.84 -26.70 -7.18
C TRP A 223 9.20 -27.79 -6.16
N LEU A 224 8.41 -27.90 -5.07
CA LEU A 224 8.60 -28.95 -4.05
C LEU A 224 8.36 -30.34 -4.62
N LYS A 225 7.40 -30.53 -5.53
CA LYS A 225 7.16 -31.82 -6.19
C LYS A 225 8.35 -32.20 -7.06
N THR A 226 8.82 -31.32 -7.93
CA THR A 226 9.98 -31.56 -8.79
C THR A 226 11.24 -31.88 -7.97
N SER A 227 11.45 -31.19 -6.86
CA SER A 227 12.61 -31.44 -5.97
C SER A 227 12.52 -32.81 -5.26
N ARG A 228 11.33 -33.31 -4.98
CA ARG A 228 11.09 -34.67 -4.43
C ARG A 228 11.37 -35.73 -5.49
N ASP A 229 10.81 -35.55 -6.68
CA ASP A 229 10.98 -36.52 -7.78
C ASP A 229 12.46 -36.64 -8.16
N ASN A 230 13.22 -35.55 -8.21
CA ASN A 230 14.67 -35.56 -8.46
C ASN A 230 15.47 -36.25 -7.35
N ARG A 231 15.09 -36.11 -6.08
CA ARG A 231 15.74 -36.85 -4.96
C ARG A 231 15.49 -38.32 -5.04
N ASN A 232 14.27 -38.74 -5.28
CA ASN A 232 13.91 -40.14 -5.42
C ASN A 232 14.62 -40.80 -6.62
N ALA A 233 14.78 -40.08 -7.74
CA ALA A 233 15.53 -40.57 -8.87
C ALA A 233 17.03 -40.76 -8.54
N GLN A 234 17.64 -39.80 -7.82
CA GLN A 234 19.04 -39.94 -7.39
C GLN A 234 19.29 -41.05 -6.35
N GLU A 235 18.30 -41.33 -5.49
CA GLU A 235 18.38 -42.46 -4.53
C GLU A 235 18.25 -43.80 -5.25
N LEU A 236 17.40 -43.93 -6.27
CA LEU A 236 17.29 -45.11 -7.12
C LEU A 236 18.56 -45.41 -7.92
N ASP A 237 19.24 -44.38 -8.44
CA ASP A 237 20.53 -44.52 -9.15
C ASP A 237 21.70 -44.93 -8.21
N ARG A 238 21.56 -44.70 -6.91
CA ARG A 238 22.57 -45.05 -5.89
C ARG A 238 22.32 -46.40 -5.22
N ALA A 239 21.20 -47.07 -5.50
CA ALA A 239 20.94 -48.40 -4.98
C ALA A 239 21.95 -49.39 -5.57
N PRO A 240 22.69 -50.18 -4.75
CA PRO A 240 23.61 -51.14 -5.28
C PRO A 240 22.84 -52.20 -6.09
N ILE A 241 23.31 -52.49 -7.30
CA ILE A 241 22.81 -53.61 -8.09
C ILE A 241 23.07 -54.86 -7.23
N ALA A 242 21.98 -55.42 -6.66
CA ALA A 242 22.08 -56.69 -5.96
C ALA A 242 22.53 -57.75 -6.93
N GLY A 243 23.77 -58.21 -6.75
CA GLY A 243 24.38 -59.31 -7.48
C GLY A 243 23.91 -60.66 -6.89
#